data_229a8d3b65b46a4d2c43a01a74dc675d
#
_entry.id   229a8d3b65b46a4d2c43a01a74dc675d
#
_cell.length_a   1.000
_cell.length_b   1.000
_cell.length_c   1.000
_cell.angle_alpha   90.00
_cell.angle_beta   90.00
_cell.angle_gamma   90.00
#
_symmetry.space_group_name_H-M   'P 1'
#
loop_
_entity.id
_entity.type
_entity.pdbx_description
1 polymer ?
#
loop_
_entity_poly.entity_id
_entity_poly.type
_entity_poly.pdbx_seq_one_letter_code
_entity_poly.pdbx_strand_id
1 'polypeptide(L)' 'MFDTYADILTVEEVCKALSMGKNTLYKLLKIGKIKSIKIGRKYFVPKVCLIDFINSIR' A
#
# COMPACT_ATOMS: atom_id res chain seq x y z
N MET A 1 21.53 6.68 2.09
CA MET A 1 20.33 7.29 2.51
C MET A 1 19.15 7.03 1.58
N PHE A 2 18.06 6.70 2.12
CA PHE A 2 16.92 6.44 1.27
C PHE A 2 16.08 7.70 1.09
N ASP A 3 15.35 7.70 0.04
CA ASP A 3 14.45 8.77 -0.32
C ASP A 3 13.09 8.52 0.30
N THR A 4 12.63 9.43 1.14
CA THR A 4 11.36 9.27 1.82
C THR A 4 10.21 9.08 0.85
N TYR A 5 10.23 9.78 -0.25
CA TYR A 5 9.16 9.68 -1.23
C TYR A 5 9.13 8.32 -1.90
N ALA A 6 10.29 7.72 -2.08
CA ALA A 6 10.36 6.41 -2.70
C ALA A 6 9.88 5.31 -1.76
N ASP A 7 9.91 5.58 -0.46
CA ASP A 7 9.54 4.58 0.54
C ASP A 7 8.06 4.56 0.86
N ILE A 8 7.32 5.56 0.44
CA ILE A 8 5.89 5.65 0.73
C ILE A 8 5.11 5.76 -0.58
N LEU A 9 4.13 4.90 -0.74
CA LEU A 9 3.34 4.84 -1.95
C LEU A 9 1.93 5.33 -1.69
N THR A 10 1.35 6.00 -2.67
CA THR A 10 -0.05 6.37 -2.59
C THR A 10 -0.92 5.20 -3.00
N VAL A 11 -2.23 5.32 -2.73
CA VAL A 11 -3.17 4.27 -3.12
C VAL A 11 -3.09 4.01 -4.62
N GLU A 12 -3.00 5.07 -5.42
CA GLU A 12 -2.93 4.91 -6.86
C GLU A 12 -1.69 4.15 -7.30
N GLU A 13 -0.57 4.45 -6.66
CA GLU A 13 0.67 3.77 -6.99
C GLU A 13 0.62 2.29 -6.61
N VAL A 14 0.02 1.98 -5.47
CA VAL A 14 -0.12 0.59 -5.05
C VAL A 14 -1.06 -0.16 -6.00
N CYS A 15 -2.14 0.48 -6.42
CA CYS A 15 -3.06 -0.14 -7.38
C CYS A 15 -2.34 -0.49 -8.67
N LYS A 16 -1.50 0.40 -9.16
CA LYS A 16 -0.72 0.14 -10.36
C LYS A 16 0.27 -1.00 -10.16
N ALA A 17 0.95 -0.98 -9.02
CA ALA A 17 1.96 -1.99 -8.72
C ALA A 17 1.35 -3.38 -8.63
N LEU A 18 0.15 -3.48 -8.07
CA LEU A 18 -0.51 -4.76 -7.87
C LEU A 18 -1.53 -5.08 -8.97
N SER A 19 -1.71 -4.17 -9.91
CA SER A 19 -2.67 -4.33 -11.01
C SER A 19 -4.07 -4.64 -10.50
N MET A 20 -4.51 -3.93 -9.47
CA MET A 20 -5.84 -4.13 -8.91
C MET A 20 -6.60 -2.81 -8.85
N GLY A 21 -7.92 -2.92 -8.73
CA GLY A 21 -8.76 -1.74 -8.60
C GLY A 21 -8.70 -1.14 -7.20
N LYS A 22 -9.10 0.12 -7.11
CA LYS A 22 -9.10 0.81 -5.83
C LYS A 22 -10.03 0.15 -4.82
N ASN A 23 -11.18 -0.32 -5.28
CA ASN A 23 -12.12 -0.97 -4.38
C ASN A 23 -11.51 -2.19 -3.71
N THR A 24 -10.79 -2.98 -4.48
CA THR A 24 -10.12 -4.16 -3.94
C THR A 24 -9.05 -3.76 -2.94
N LEU A 25 -8.28 -2.74 -3.29
CA LEU A 25 -7.23 -2.27 -2.40
C LEU A 25 -7.80 -1.76 -1.09
N TYR A 26 -8.87 -0.97 -1.15
CA TYR A 26 -9.47 -0.45 0.06
C TYR A 26 -9.97 -1.57 0.98
N LYS A 27 -10.48 -2.64 0.41
CA LYS A 27 -10.87 -3.79 1.21
C LYS A 27 -9.67 -4.38 1.95
N LEU A 28 -8.57 -4.53 1.24
CA LEU A 28 -7.35 -5.07 1.85
C LEU A 28 -6.84 -4.17 2.96
N LEU A 29 -6.94 -2.87 2.76
CA LEU A 29 -6.51 -1.91 3.77
C LEU A 29 -7.41 -1.97 5.00
N LYS A 30 -8.71 -2.10 4.79
CA LYS A 30 -9.67 -2.14 5.91
C LYS A 30 -9.50 -3.38 6.76
N ILE A 31 -9.27 -4.53 6.14
CA ILE A 31 -9.14 -5.77 6.89
C ILE A 31 -7.74 -5.97 7.44
N GLY A 32 -6.82 -5.05 7.13
CA GLY A 32 -5.50 -5.10 7.69
C GLY A 32 -4.52 -6.03 6.98
N LYS A 33 -4.86 -6.49 5.79
CA LYS A 33 -3.94 -7.33 5.01
C LYS A 33 -2.71 -6.55 4.61
N ILE A 34 -2.87 -5.27 4.31
CA ILE A 34 -1.77 -4.39 3.96
C ILE A 34 -1.71 -3.31 5.01
N LYS A 35 -0.58 -3.18 5.66
CA LYS A 35 -0.40 -2.12 6.63
C LYS A 35 -0.29 -0.78 5.91
N SER A 36 -0.96 0.20 6.44
CA SER A 36 -0.97 1.51 5.82
C SER A 36 -1.08 2.59 6.89
N ILE A 37 -0.78 3.80 6.46
CA ILE A 37 -0.91 4.98 7.31
C ILE A 37 -2.01 5.84 6.72
N LYS A 38 -2.99 6.18 7.53
CA LYS A 38 -4.06 7.05 7.09
C LYS A 38 -3.82 8.45 7.62
N ILE A 39 -3.67 9.40 6.72
CA ILE A 39 -3.48 10.79 7.08
C ILE A 39 -4.62 11.58 6.46
N GLY A 40 -5.46 12.16 7.32
CA GLY A 40 -6.64 12.83 6.82
C GLY A 40 -7.55 11.85 6.11
N ARG A 41 -7.75 12.06 4.83
CA ARG A 41 -8.63 11.20 4.03
C ARG A 41 -7.86 10.28 3.09
N LYS A 42 -6.54 10.31 3.18
CA LYS A 42 -5.71 9.56 2.24
C LYS A 42 -4.96 8.45 2.95
N TYR A 43 -4.82 7.36 2.24
CA TYR A 43 -4.00 6.25 2.71
C TYR A 43 -2.64 6.30 2.06
N PHE A 44 -1.63 5.99 2.85
CA PHE A 44 -0.26 5.89 2.35
C PHE A 44 0.29 4.53 2.77
N VAL A 45 0.90 3.83 1.84
CA VAL A 45 1.42 2.50 2.10
C VAL A 45 2.94 2.54 2.05
N PRO A 46 3.61 2.30 3.18
CA PRO A 46 5.07 2.19 3.14
C PRO A 46 5.48 1.06 2.21
N LYS A 47 6.53 1.31 1.46
CA LYS A 47 7.00 0.33 0.48
C LYS A 47 7.32 -1.01 1.12
N VAL A 48 7.90 -0.99 2.32
CA VAL A 48 8.24 -2.23 3.00
C VAL A 48 7.00 -3.04 3.34
N CYS A 49 5.90 -2.35 3.67
CA CYS A 49 4.65 -3.05 3.98
C CYS A 49 4.07 -3.69 2.73
N LEU A 50 4.20 -3.03 1.59
CA LEU A 50 3.76 -3.60 0.33
C LEU A 50 4.57 -4.84 -0.03
N ILE A 51 5.86 -4.77 0.15
CA ILE A 51 6.74 -5.90 -0.13
C ILE A 51 6.39 -7.08 0.78
N ASP A 52 6.14 -6.81 2.05
CA ASP A 52 5.75 -7.86 2.98
C ASP A 52 4.45 -8.52 2.56
N PHE A 53 3.49 -7.72 2.10
CA PHE A 53 2.22 -8.27 1.63
C PHE A 53 2.44 -9.19 0.44
N ILE A 54 3.24 -8.74 -0.53
CA ILE A 54 3.50 -9.54 -1.72
C ILE A 54 4.20 -10.85 -1.34
N ASN A 55 5.14 -10.79 -0.43
CA ASN A 55 5.86 -11.98 0.01
C ASN A 55 4.95 -12.96 0.75
N SER A 56 3.98 -12.44 1.47
CA SER A 56 3.11 -13.32 2.27
C SER A 56 2.09 -14.08 1.44
N ILE A 57 1.81 -13.63 0.22
CA ILE A 57 0.85 -14.31 -0.64
C ILE A 57 1.50 -15.26 -1.63
N ARG A 58 2.80 -15.36 -1.61
CA ARG A 58 3.53 -16.26 -2.52
C ARG A 58 3.66 -17.67 -1.98
#